data_dc0826e7437d7b43375d349c02c845b8
#
_entry.id   dc0826e7437d7b43375d349c02c845b8
#
_cell.length_a   1.000
_cell.length_b   1.000
_cell.length_c   1.000
_cell.angle_alpha   90.00
_cell.angle_beta   90.00
_cell.angle_gamma   90.00
#
_symmetry.space_group_name_H-M   'P 1'
#
loop_
_entity.id
_entity.type
_entity.pdbx_description
1 polymer ?
#
loop_
_entity_poly.entity_id
_entity_poly.type
_entity_poly.pdbx_seq_one_letter_code
_entity_poly.pdbx_strand_id
1 'polypeptide(L)'
;MTSLASDRFTIQSGHRISVQIPESDVAAMITAITTIDPLDYGDYDSVTFASRPGTQTFRSLGTGRNTPTDGVAAVASVELTFFTPADPARIVEAIYQAHAYEEPVIFVTPTTRTLHIRGLDEDNPNRFWNRTAQDWLPEEHRGN
;
A
#
# COMPACT_ATOMS: atom_id res chain seq x y z
N MET A 1 -26.62 10.95 5.18
CA MET A 1 -25.19 10.65 5.00
C MET A 1 -24.48 11.94 4.59
N THR A 2 -23.41 12.27 5.29
CA THR A 2 -22.60 13.44 4.97
C THR A 2 -21.69 13.11 3.80
N SER A 3 -21.72 13.91 2.74
CA SER A 3 -20.77 13.72 1.64
C SER A 3 -19.41 14.32 2.03
N LEU A 4 -18.35 13.67 1.59
CA LEU A 4 -17.00 14.16 1.79
C LEU A 4 -16.67 15.20 0.73
N ALA A 5 -16.63 16.47 1.13
CA ALA A 5 -16.40 17.60 0.21
C ALA A 5 -15.64 18.72 0.91
N SER A 6 -14.76 19.38 0.18
CA SER A 6 -13.98 20.51 0.67
C SER A 6 -13.41 21.28 -0.53
N ASP A 7 -13.13 22.56 -0.31
CA ASP A 7 -12.38 23.35 -1.29
C ASP A 7 -10.89 23.03 -1.27
N ARG A 8 -10.43 22.26 -0.29
CA ARG A 8 -9.01 21.91 -0.09
C ARG A 8 -8.59 20.67 -0.85
N PHE A 9 -9.52 19.77 -1.10
CA PHE A 9 -9.18 18.49 -1.73
C PHE A 9 -10.29 18.04 -2.67
N THR A 10 -9.90 17.24 -3.66
CA THR A 10 -10.83 16.46 -4.46
C THR A 10 -10.87 15.03 -3.93
N ILE A 11 -11.88 14.28 -4.33
CA ILE A 11 -12.01 12.87 -3.96
C ILE A 11 -11.93 11.99 -5.20
N GLN A 12 -11.43 10.79 -5.00
CA GLN A 12 -11.34 9.79 -6.05
C GLN A 12 -11.71 8.43 -5.49
N SER A 13 -12.63 7.75 -6.16
CA SER A 13 -13.04 6.39 -5.81
C SER A 13 -12.09 5.37 -6.43
N GLY A 14 -11.85 4.29 -5.73
CA GLY A 14 -11.02 3.20 -6.20
C GLY A 14 -11.01 2.08 -5.18
N HIS A 15 -9.88 1.40 -5.05
CA HIS A 15 -9.74 0.26 -4.14
C HIS A 15 -8.45 0.37 -3.35
N ARG A 16 -8.55 0.08 -2.08
CA ARG A 16 -7.40 -0.14 -1.22
C ARG A 16 -7.08 -1.63 -1.25
N ILE A 17 -5.85 -1.96 -1.58
CA ILE A 17 -5.39 -3.33 -1.64
C ILE A 17 -4.34 -3.53 -0.55
N SER A 18 -4.47 -4.62 0.18
CA SER A 18 -3.52 -5.01 1.22
C SER A 18 -3.09 -6.44 0.95
N VAL A 19 -1.78 -6.68 0.98
CA VAL A 19 -1.21 -8.02 0.80
C VAL A 19 -0.20 -8.30 1.90
N GLN A 20 -0.28 -9.49 2.49
CA GLN A 20 0.69 -9.94 3.49
C GLN A 20 1.78 -10.74 2.80
N ILE A 21 3.03 -10.31 3.00
CA ILE A 21 4.18 -10.91 2.31
C ILE A 21 5.40 -10.96 3.22
N PRO A 22 6.36 -11.87 2.96
CA PRO A 22 7.65 -11.81 3.63
C PRO A 22 8.35 -10.47 3.37
N GLU A 23 9.05 -9.95 4.39
CA GLU A 23 9.73 -8.66 4.27
C GLU A 23 10.73 -8.64 3.11
N SER A 24 11.43 -9.74 2.88
CA SER A 24 12.41 -9.85 1.80
C SER A 24 11.80 -9.72 0.40
N ASP A 25 10.49 -9.89 0.25
CA ASP A 25 9.83 -9.86 -1.05
C ASP A 25 9.13 -8.51 -1.32
N VAL A 26 9.16 -7.58 -0.39
CA VAL A 26 8.43 -6.31 -0.51
C VAL A 26 8.88 -5.52 -1.74
N ALA A 27 10.18 -5.34 -1.92
CA ALA A 27 10.70 -4.55 -3.04
C ALA A 27 10.34 -5.16 -4.40
N ALA A 28 10.44 -6.46 -4.53
CA ALA A 28 10.07 -7.16 -5.77
C ALA A 28 8.56 -7.06 -6.03
N MET A 29 7.75 -7.12 -4.98
CA MET A 29 6.30 -6.98 -5.12
C MET A 29 5.92 -5.57 -5.56
N ILE A 30 6.54 -4.55 -5.00
CA ILE A 30 6.30 -3.17 -5.42
C ILE A 30 6.64 -3.01 -6.91
N THR A 31 7.76 -3.57 -7.37
CA THR A 31 8.14 -3.55 -8.78
C THR A 31 7.08 -4.22 -9.66
N ALA A 32 6.59 -5.38 -9.25
CA ALA A 32 5.56 -6.10 -10.02
C ALA A 32 4.27 -5.29 -10.12
N ILE A 33 3.84 -4.66 -9.02
CA ILE A 33 2.63 -3.85 -8.99
C ILE A 33 2.80 -2.59 -9.85
N THR A 34 3.92 -1.88 -9.69
CA THR A 34 4.14 -0.61 -10.39
C THR A 34 4.36 -0.78 -11.88
N THR A 35 4.65 -1.97 -12.35
CA THR A 35 4.66 -2.29 -13.78
C THR A 35 3.25 -2.24 -14.38
N ILE A 36 2.23 -2.53 -13.58
CA ILE A 36 0.81 -2.52 -13.99
C ILE A 36 0.18 -1.15 -13.76
N ASP A 37 0.47 -0.55 -12.60
CA ASP A 37 -0.11 0.74 -12.18
C ASP A 37 0.98 1.54 -11.49
N PRO A 38 1.30 2.75 -11.96
CA PRO A 38 2.35 3.55 -11.33
C PRO A 38 2.07 3.94 -9.89
N LEU A 39 0.87 3.72 -9.37
CA LEU A 39 0.44 4.04 -8.00
C LEU A 39 0.65 5.51 -7.69
N ASP A 40 0.12 6.36 -8.57
CA ASP A 40 0.16 7.80 -8.39
C ASP A 40 -0.67 8.24 -7.18
N TYR A 41 -0.17 9.21 -6.48
CA TYR A 41 -0.90 9.90 -5.43
C TYR A 41 -0.57 11.39 -5.52
N GLY A 42 -1.44 12.16 -6.18
CA GLY A 42 -1.17 13.56 -6.47
C GLY A 42 0.07 13.72 -7.34
N ASP A 43 1.07 14.38 -6.80
CA ASP A 43 2.31 14.67 -7.49
C ASP A 43 3.38 13.58 -7.31
N TYR A 44 3.00 12.44 -6.74
CA TYR A 44 3.93 11.35 -6.44
C TYR A 44 3.48 10.07 -7.10
N ASP A 45 4.42 9.21 -7.44
CA ASP A 45 4.14 7.86 -7.88
C ASP A 45 4.75 6.83 -6.92
N SER A 46 4.51 5.57 -7.19
CA SER A 46 5.04 4.46 -6.39
C SER A 46 4.65 4.56 -4.91
N VAL A 47 3.46 5.10 -4.65
CA VAL A 47 3.02 5.35 -3.27
C VAL A 47 2.47 4.06 -2.67
N THR A 48 3.23 3.50 -1.75
CA THR A 48 2.87 2.29 -1.00
C THR A 48 3.16 2.51 0.47
N PHE A 49 2.55 1.72 1.31
CA PHE A 49 2.86 1.67 2.73
C PHE A 49 3.17 0.22 3.13
N ALA A 50 4.36 -0.01 3.66
CA ALA A 50 4.75 -1.31 4.20
C ALA A 50 4.84 -1.20 5.72
N SER A 51 4.12 -2.06 6.42
CA SER A 51 4.17 -2.12 7.88
C SER A 51 5.50 -2.70 8.35
N ARG A 52 5.80 -2.55 9.64
CA ARG A 52 6.81 -3.40 10.28
C ARG A 52 6.32 -4.84 10.26
N PRO A 53 7.22 -5.83 10.32
CA PRO A 53 6.79 -7.22 10.36
C PRO A 53 5.89 -7.49 11.56
N GLY A 54 4.75 -8.11 11.25
CA GLY A 54 3.87 -8.71 12.23
C GLY A 54 4.00 -10.23 12.15
N THR A 55 3.09 -10.92 12.80
CA THR A 55 3.07 -12.39 12.81
C THR A 55 1.82 -12.88 12.11
N GLN A 56 2.00 -13.62 11.03
CA GLN A 56 0.90 -14.31 10.37
C GLN A 56 0.84 -15.74 10.91
N THR A 57 -0.35 -16.15 11.29
CA THR A 57 -0.56 -17.53 11.77
C THR A 57 -1.38 -18.31 10.77
N PHE A 58 -1.12 -19.59 10.68
CA PHE A 58 -1.84 -20.48 9.77
C PHE A 58 -1.65 -21.94 10.17
N ARG A 59 -2.49 -22.79 9.61
CA ARG A 59 -2.36 -24.24 9.72
C ARG A 59 -2.70 -24.86 8.36
N SER A 60 -1.82 -25.72 7.86
CA SER A 60 -2.09 -26.42 6.60
C SER A 60 -3.12 -27.54 6.83
N LEU A 61 -4.15 -27.55 5.97
CA LEU A 61 -5.18 -28.60 5.98
C LEU A 61 -4.81 -29.79 5.10
N GLY A 62 -3.73 -29.68 4.31
CA GLY A 62 -3.25 -30.75 3.45
C GLY A 62 -3.98 -30.87 2.12
N THR A 63 -4.82 -29.90 1.77
CA THR A 63 -5.57 -29.92 0.49
C THR A 63 -4.82 -29.20 -0.63
N GLY A 64 -3.77 -28.47 -0.32
CA GLY A 64 -2.91 -27.79 -1.30
C GLY A 64 -1.54 -28.45 -1.38
N ARG A 65 -0.51 -27.64 -1.63
CA ARG A 65 0.88 -28.11 -1.78
C ARG A 65 1.53 -28.55 -0.49
N ASN A 66 1.15 -27.95 0.63
CA ASN A 66 1.75 -28.24 1.92
C ASN A 66 1.10 -29.46 2.56
N THR A 67 1.93 -30.25 3.24
CA THR A 67 1.40 -31.33 4.08
C THR A 67 0.62 -30.74 5.26
N PRO A 68 -0.37 -31.50 5.80
CA PRO A 68 -1.09 -31.03 6.98
C PRO A 68 -0.16 -30.79 8.16
N THR A 69 -0.45 -29.73 8.93
CA THR A 69 0.29 -29.46 10.16
C THR A 69 -0.60 -29.70 11.36
N ASP A 70 -0.04 -30.28 12.45
CA ASP A 70 -0.82 -30.59 13.65
C ASP A 70 -1.15 -29.35 14.45
N GLY A 71 -0.26 -28.36 14.45
CA GLY A 71 -0.42 -27.13 15.20
C GLY A 71 -0.44 -25.90 14.30
N VAL A 72 -0.71 -24.76 14.92
CA VAL A 72 -0.69 -23.47 14.24
C VAL A 72 0.76 -23.02 14.07
N ALA A 73 1.15 -22.73 12.84
CA ALA A 73 2.44 -22.14 12.52
C ALA A 73 2.37 -20.63 12.61
N ALA A 74 3.51 -19.98 12.82
CA ALA A 74 3.61 -18.52 12.86
C ALA A 74 4.84 -18.08 12.07
N VAL A 75 4.67 -17.10 11.19
CA VAL A 75 5.74 -16.56 10.36
C VAL A 75 5.69 -15.04 10.40
N ALA A 76 6.88 -14.42 10.25
CA ALA A 76 6.95 -12.98 10.11
C ALA A 76 6.37 -12.55 8.76
N SER A 77 5.60 -11.47 8.75
CA SER A 77 4.94 -10.99 7.56
C SER A 77 4.77 -9.48 7.61
N VAL A 78 4.93 -8.83 6.47
CA VAL A 78 4.69 -7.39 6.30
C VAL A 78 3.34 -7.23 5.61
N GLU A 79 2.59 -6.22 6.01
CA GLU A 79 1.39 -5.81 5.29
C GLU A 79 1.75 -4.65 4.37
N LEU A 80 1.66 -4.90 3.06
CA LEU A 80 1.87 -3.89 2.02
C LEU A 80 0.52 -3.39 1.55
N THR A 81 0.32 -2.07 1.62
CA THR A 81 -0.96 -1.44 1.31
C THR A 81 -0.77 -0.33 0.30
N PHE A 82 -1.71 -0.21 -0.64
CA PHE A 82 -1.72 0.85 -1.63
C PHE A 82 -3.13 1.06 -2.16
N PHE A 83 -3.32 2.13 -2.92
CA PHE A 83 -4.59 2.48 -3.54
C PHE A 83 -4.45 2.44 -5.05
N THR A 84 -5.49 1.99 -5.73
CA THR A 84 -5.59 2.07 -7.19
C THR A 84 -6.96 2.53 -7.63
N PRO A 85 -7.05 3.49 -8.57
CA PRO A 85 -8.32 3.82 -9.22
C PRO A 85 -8.62 2.90 -10.41
N ALA A 86 -7.66 2.07 -10.83
CA ALA A 86 -7.81 1.15 -11.95
C ALA A 86 -8.58 -0.11 -11.56
N ASP A 87 -8.79 -1.00 -12.51
CA ASP A 87 -9.39 -2.30 -12.26
C ASP A 87 -8.50 -3.12 -11.31
N PRO A 88 -8.99 -3.43 -10.10
CA PRO A 88 -8.17 -4.14 -9.13
C PRO A 88 -7.81 -5.56 -9.56
N ALA A 89 -8.59 -6.17 -10.45
CA ALA A 89 -8.34 -7.55 -10.88
C ALA A 89 -6.96 -7.72 -11.53
N ARG A 90 -6.52 -6.74 -12.34
CA ARG A 90 -5.21 -6.80 -13.00
C ARG A 90 -4.07 -6.77 -11.99
N ILE A 91 -4.21 -5.95 -10.98
CA ILE A 91 -3.18 -5.82 -9.93
C ILE A 91 -3.16 -7.07 -9.06
N VAL A 92 -4.33 -7.56 -8.67
CA VAL A 92 -4.43 -8.79 -7.87
C VAL A 92 -3.82 -9.97 -8.61
N GLU A 93 -4.05 -10.07 -9.91
CA GLU A 93 -3.43 -11.12 -10.72
C GLU A 93 -1.90 -11.01 -10.73
N ALA A 94 -1.37 -9.80 -10.86
CA ALA A 94 0.08 -9.57 -10.77
C ALA A 94 0.64 -9.97 -9.42
N ILE A 95 -0.11 -9.71 -8.34
CA ILE A 95 0.28 -10.13 -6.99
C ILE A 95 0.34 -11.66 -6.91
N TYR A 96 -0.67 -12.36 -7.42
CA TYR A 96 -0.65 -13.83 -7.43
C TYR A 96 0.56 -14.38 -8.19
N GLN A 97 0.93 -13.78 -9.29
CA GLN A 97 2.07 -14.23 -10.07
C GLN A 97 3.40 -13.99 -9.34
N ALA A 98 3.51 -12.92 -8.58
CA ALA A 98 4.75 -12.54 -7.92
C ALA A 98 4.89 -13.09 -6.51
N HIS A 99 3.80 -13.52 -5.88
CA HIS A 99 3.78 -13.94 -4.48
C HIS A 99 4.34 -15.34 -4.31
N ALA A 100 5.12 -15.53 -3.24
CA ALA A 100 5.73 -16.84 -2.94
C ALA A 100 4.71 -17.86 -2.44
N TYR A 101 3.57 -17.42 -1.91
CA TYR A 101 2.58 -18.32 -1.33
C TYR A 101 1.57 -18.78 -2.37
N GLU A 102 1.15 -20.02 -2.22
CA GLU A 102 0.06 -20.60 -3.00
C GLU A 102 -1.26 -19.87 -2.75
N GLU A 103 -1.49 -19.47 -1.50
CA GLU A 103 -2.68 -18.74 -1.07
C GLU A 103 -2.26 -17.43 -0.40
N PRO A 104 -1.96 -16.39 -1.18
CA PRO A 104 -1.60 -15.10 -0.57
C PRO A 104 -2.81 -14.47 0.11
N VAL A 105 -2.57 -13.81 1.24
CA VAL A 105 -3.64 -13.07 1.95
C VAL A 105 -3.73 -11.69 1.34
N ILE A 106 -4.81 -11.45 0.60
CA ILE A 106 -5.05 -10.20 -0.12
C ILE A 106 -6.43 -9.69 0.24
N PHE A 107 -6.53 -8.41 0.61
CA PHE A 107 -7.82 -7.75 0.84
C PHE A 107 -7.98 -6.64 -0.19
N VAL A 108 -9.18 -6.54 -0.76
CA VAL A 108 -9.54 -5.51 -1.73
C VAL A 108 -10.78 -4.80 -1.21
N THR A 109 -10.66 -3.53 -0.89
CA THR A 109 -11.73 -2.76 -0.25
C THR A 109 -12.06 -1.53 -1.09
N PRO A 110 -13.32 -1.34 -1.49
CA PRO A 110 -13.74 -0.08 -2.11
C PRO A 110 -13.41 1.09 -1.18
N THR A 111 -12.76 2.10 -1.69
CA THR A 111 -12.22 3.19 -0.88
C THR A 111 -12.29 4.49 -1.65
N THR A 112 -12.54 5.58 -0.92
CA THR A 112 -12.42 6.93 -1.44
C THR A 112 -11.16 7.56 -0.86
N ARG A 113 -10.32 8.14 -1.72
CA ARG A 113 -9.16 8.88 -1.26
C ARG A 113 -9.30 10.37 -1.55
N THR A 114 -8.53 11.16 -0.83
CA THR A 114 -8.45 12.61 -1.05
C THR A 114 -7.18 12.96 -1.82
N LEU A 115 -7.29 13.97 -2.68
CA LEU A 115 -6.18 14.54 -3.43
C LEU A 115 -6.15 16.04 -3.18
N HIS A 116 -4.99 16.57 -2.79
CA HIS A 116 -4.81 17.97 -2.46
C HIS A 116 -5.02 18.87 -3.69
N ILE A 117 -5.69 19.99 -3.50
CA ILE A 117 -5.78 21.02 -4.51
C ILE A 117 -4.63 22.00 -4.27
N ARG A 118 -3.74 22.13 -5.26
CA ARG A 118 -2.54 22.96 -5.16
C ARG A 118 -2.86 24.44 -5.02
N GLY A 119 -1.99 25.14 -4.31
CA GLY A 119 -2.03 26.61 -4.21
C GLY A 119 -2.94 27.17 -3.13
N LEU A 120 -3.58 26.31 -2.36
CA LEU A 120 -4.58 26.76 -1.37
C LEU A 120 -4.00 27.04 0.01
N ASP A 121 -2.83 26.58 0.35
CA ASP A 121 -2.29 26.73 1.70
C ASP A 121 -0.76 26.84 1.74
N GLU A 122 -0.26 27.72 0.85
CA GLU A 122 1.17 27.92 0.69
C GLU A 122 1.83 28.44 1.97
N ASP A 123 1.09 29.22 2.77
CA ASP A 123 1.61 29.84 4.00
C ASP A 123 1.43 28.97 5.24
N ASN A 124 0.86 27.78 5.10
CA ASN A 124 0.63 26.89 6.23
C ASN A 124 1.96 26.49 6.86
N PRO A 125 2.20 26.82 8.15
CA PRO A 125 3.48 26.52 8.79
C PRO A 125 3.77 25.02 8.94
N ASN A 126 2.76 24.17 8.77
CA ASN A 126 2.92 22.72 8.85
C ASN A 126 3.40 22.10 7.53
N ARG A 127 3.41 22.85 6.45
CA ARG A 127 3.91 22.34 5.16
C ARG A 127 5.41 22.21 5.17
N PHE A 128 5.94 21.19 4.48
CA PHE A 128 7.37 20.90 4.53
C PHE A 128 8.21 22.07 4.03
N TRP A 129 7.73 22.84 3.06
CA TRP A 129 8.47 23.99 2.53
C TRP A 129 8.54 25.18 3.51
N ASN A 130 7.72 25.16 4.58
CA ASN A 130 7.70 26.17 5.62
C ASN A 130 8.30 25.66 6.93
N ARG A 131 8.85 24.44 6.95
CA ARG A 131 9.44 23.82 8.14
C ARG A 131 10.90 23.53 7.92
N THR A 132 11.61 23.31 9.03
CA THR A 132 12.98 22.82 9.01
C THR A 132 12.96 21.35 8.59
N ALA A 133 13.63 21.02 7.49
CA ALA A 133 13.58 19.67 6.89
C ALA A 133 14.08 18.59 7.85
N GLN A 134 15.02 18.91 8.74
CA GLN A 134 15.58 17.98 9.73
C GLN A 134 14.53 17.43 10.70
N ASP A 135 13.40 18.12 10.86
CA ASP A 135 12.41 17.75 11.86
C ASP A 135 11.62 16.49 11.49
N TRP A 136 11.50 16.18 10.17
CA TRP A 136 10.58 15.12 9.77
C TRP A 136 10.91 14.47 8.44
N LEU A 137 11.77 15.07 7.60
CA LEU A 137 11.98 14.62 6.23
C LEU A 137 13.32 13.88 6.10
N PRO A 138 13.35 12.66 5.55
CA PRO A 138 14.60 11.97 5.25
C PRO A 138 15.52 12.83 4.38
N GLU A 139 16.83 12.68 4.56
CA GLU A 139 17.82 13.51 3.91
C GLU A 139 17.70 13.50 2.38
N GLU A 140 17.47 12.34 1.80
CA GLU A 140 17.32 12.16 0.35
C GLU A 140 16.10 12.88 -0.23
N HIS A 141 15.15 13.28 0.60
CA HIS A 141 13.93 13.97 0.17
C HIS A 141 13.90 15.44 0.54
N ARG A 142 14.96 15.93 1.16
CA ARG A 142 15.07 17.35 1.49
C ARG A 142 15.34 18.13 0.21
N GLY A 143 14.35 18.93 -0.19
CA GLY A 143 14.47 19.74 -1.39
C GLY A 143 15.61 20.74 -1.33
N ASN A 144 15.97 21.23 -2.47
CA ASN A 144 17.00 22.25 -2.62
C ASN A 144 16.49 23.64 -2.24
#